data_afdba39d895e7943049e1aefebd3be37
#
_entry.id   afdba39d895e7943049e1aefebd3be37
#
_cell.length_a   1.000
_cell.length_b   1.000
_cell.length_c   1.000
_cell.angle_alpha   90.00
_cell.angle_beta   90.00
_cell.angle_gamma   90.00
#
_symmetry.space_group_name_H-M   'P 1'
#
loop_
_entity.id
_entity.type
_entity.pdbx_description
1 polymer ?
#
loop_
_entity_poly.entity_id
_entity_poly.type
_entity_poly.pdbx_seq_one_letter_code
_entity_poly.pdbx_strand_id
1 'polypeptide(L)'
;VYAIADARRRELYWGAFVAAGPDDVALEGRLEVGDVSSLLGAMRHAPGLVVAGAPVPAHSASALARADLGPQVELDPAVMSRIVATRLARGEDERLRTDPLYLRRPDIHGQPTARL
;
A
#
# COMPACT_ATOMS: atom_id res chain seq x y z
N VAL A 1 -9.41 3.11 4.69
CA VAL A 1 -8.25 2.44 5.31
C VAL A 1 -6.98 2.77 4.52
N TYR A 2 -5.94 3.16 5.24
CA TYR A 2 -4.61 3.35 4.66
C TYR A 2 -3.75 2.13 4.95
N ALA A 3 -3.34 1.42 3.92
CA ALA A 3 -2.40 0.32 4.05
C ALA A 3 -0.97 0.84 3.84
N ILE A 4 -0.07 0.47 4.73
CA ILE A 4 1.32 0.92 4.69
C ILE A 4 2.29 -0.25 4.67
N ALA A 5 3.46 -0.03 4.08
CA ALA A 5 4.60 -0.94 4.14
C ALA A 5 5.90 -0.13 4.17
N ASP A 6 6.93 -0.70 4.78
CA ASP A 6 8.25 -0.08 4.79
C ASP A 6 8.82 -0.05 3.36
N ALA A 7 9.13 1.15 2.89
CA ALA A 7 9.73 1.34 1.57
C ALA A 7 11.24 1.52 1.64
N ARG A 8 11.84 1.36 2.83
CA ARG A 8 13.24 1.68 3.14
C ARG A 8 13.53 3.17 2.96
N ARG A 9 14.76 3.60 3.18
CA ARG A 9 15.19 5.01 3.04
C ARG A 9 14.33 5.99 3.84
N ARG A 10 13.80 5.52 4.99
CA ARG A 10 12.92 6.29 5.88
C ARG A 10 11.60 6.71 5.20
N GLU A 11 11.14 5.91 4.26
CA GLU A 11 9.90 6.15 3.54
C GLU A 11 8.93 4.98 3.68
N LEU A 12 7.67 5.23 3.34
CA LEU A 12 6.60 4.24 3.33
C LEU A 12 6.03 4.10 1.92
N TYR A 13 5.67 2.88 1.54
CA TYR A 13 4.65 2.68 0.53
C TYR A 13 3.30 2.80 1.19
N TRP A 14 2.35 3.46 0.56
CA TRP A 14 1.00 3.54 1.11
C TRP A 14 -0.05 3.73 0.02
N GLY A 15 -1.27 3.37 0.35
CA GLY A 15 -2.44 3.58 -0.48
C GLY A 15 -3.69 3.63 0.37
N ALA A 16 -4.69 4.35 -0.11
CA ALA A 16 -6.00 4.42 0.52
C ALA A 16 -6.95 3.43 -0.16
N PHE A 17 -7.67 2.64 0.62
CA PHE A 17 -8.55 1.60 0.12
C PHE A 17 -9.91 1.68 0.78
N VAL A 18 -10.94 1.34 0.01
CA VAL A 18 -12.30 1.15 0.50
C VAL A 18 -12.79 -0.24 0.15
N ALA A 19 -13.73 -0.75 0.92
CA ALA A 19 -14.37 -2.02 0.60
C ALA A 19 -15.12 -1.91 -0.74
N ALA A 20 -14.96 -2.93 -1.58
CA ALA A 20 -15.63 -3.03 -2.88
C ALA A 20 -16.40 -4.36 -2.94
N GLY A 21 -17.32 -4.55 -2.01
CA GLY A 21 -18.04 -5.80 -1.82
C GLY A 21 -17.39 -6.67 -0.74
N PRO A 22 -17.91 -7.88 -0.51
CA PRO A 22 -17.45 -8.75 0.59
C PRO A 22 -16.03 -9.29 0.40
N ASP A 23 -15.57 -9.44 -0.83
CA ASP A 23 -14.29 -10.10 -1.14
C ASP A 23 -13.38 -9.24 -2.03
N ASP A 24 -13.49 -7.92 -1.97
CA ASP A 24 -12.64 -7.04 -2.76
C ASP A 24 -12.45 -5.68 -2.08
N VAL A 25 -11.44 -4.96 -2.55
CA VAL A 25 -11.14 -3.58 -2.16
C VAL A 25 -10.88 -2.75 -3.40
N ALA A 26 -11.16 -1.47 -3.33
CA ALA A 26 -10.84 -0.52 -4.37
C ALA A 26 -9.80 0.49 -3.87
N LEU A 27 -8.78 0.74 -4.67
CA LEU A 27 -7.79 1.77 -4.41
C LEU A 27 -8.42 3.14 -4.70
N GLU A 28 -8.34 4.05 -3.74
CA GLU A 28 -8.69 5.46 -3.94
C GLU A 28 -7.46 6.23 -4.36
N GLY A 29 -7.50 6.81 -5.54
CA GLY A 29 -6.34 7.50 -6.09
C GLY A 29 -5.29 6.52 -6.59
N ARG A 30 -4.06 6.67 -6.14
CA ARG A 30 -2.93 5.84 -6.56
C ARG A 30 -2.08 5.39 -5.37
N LEU A 31 -1.27 4.38 -5.60
CA LEU A 31 -0.24 3.98 -4.64
C LEU A 31 0.86 5.03 -4.61
N GLU A 32 1.33 5.32 -3.42
CA GLU A 32 2.33 6.37 -3.17
C GLU A 32 3.56 5.79 -2.48
N VAL A 33 4.68 6.48 -2.63
CA VAL A 33 5.88 6.27 -1.83
C VAL A 33 6.39 7.62 -1.35
N GLY A 34 6.71 7.72 -0.09
CA GLY A 34 7.19 8.97 0.51
C GLY A 34 7.38 8.85 2.01
N ASP A 35 7.77 9.94 2.64
CA ASP A 35 7.91 9.97 4.09
C ASP A 35 6.53 9.94 4.79
N VAL A 36 6.55 9.73 6.09
CA VAL A 36 5.30 9.64 6.87
C VAL A 36 4.49 10.94 6.82
N SER A 37 5.12 12.09 6.63
CA SER A 37 4.41 13.36 6.56
C SER A 37 3.52 13.46 5.33
N SER A 38 3.89 12.81 4.23
CA SER A 38 3.05 12.71 3.03
C SER A 38 1.75 11.95 3.34
N LEU A 39 1.85 10.83 4.03
CA LEU A 39 0.69 10.06 4.48
C LEU A 39 -0.19 10.87 5.43
N LEU A 40 0.40 11.49 6.44
CA LEU A 40 -0.33 12.31 7.40
C LEU A 40 -1.02 13.51 6.73
N GLY A 41 -0.40 14.07 5.70
CA GLY A 41 -1.01 15.11 4.87
C GLY A 41 -2.28 14.63 4.17
N ALA A 42 -2.23 13.45 3.57
CA ALA A 42 -3.40 12.84 2.95
C ALA A 42 -4.51 12.55 3.97
N MET A 43 -4.14 12.07 5.15
CA MET A 43 -5.10 11.74 6.21
C MET A 43 -5.79 12.97 6.81
N ARG A 44 -5.21 14.14 6.72
CA ARG A 44 -5.89 15.38 7.14
C ARG A 44 -7.08 15.71 6.23
N HIS A 45 -6.99 15.36 4.97
CA HIS A 45 -8.07 15.59 3.99
C HIS A 45 -9.08 14.44 3.96
N ALA A 46 -8.64 13.24 4.23
CA ALA A 46 -9.47 12.04 4.21
C ALA A 46 -9.07 11.13 5.39
N PRO A 47 -9.61 11.36 6.58
CA PRO A 47 -9.28 10.55 7.75
C PRO A 47 -9.61 9.07 7.55
N GLY A 48 -8.80 8.20 8.16
CA GLY A 48 -9.01 6.77 8.08
C GLY A 48 -8.04 5.99 8.96
N LEU A 49 -8.33 4.71 9.12
CA LEU A 49 -7.52 3.80 9.89
C LEU A 49 -6.26 3.41 9.10
N VAL A 50 -5.12 3.40 9.78
CA VAL A 50 -3.86 2.90 9.21
C VAL A 50 -3.66 1.45 9.60
N VAL A 51 -3.35 0.60 8.63
CA VAL A 51 -3.05 -0.83 8.85
C VAL A 51 -1.72 -1.21 8.20
N ALA A 52 -1.05 -2.17 8.81
CA ALA A 52 0.22 -2.68 8.31
C ALA A 52 0.27 -4.20 8.45
N GLY A 53 0.91 -4.87 7.50
CA GLY A 53 1.13 -6.32 7.52
C GLY A 53 2.43 -6.73 8.24
N ALA A 54 3.15 -5.77 8.78
CA ALA A 54 4.40 -5.94 9.52
C ALA A 54 4.49 -4.86 10.60
N PRO A 55 5.40 -4.97 11.57
CA PRO A 55 5.59 -3.90 12.55
C PRO A 55 5.85 -2.56 11.88
N VAL A 56 5.27 -1.49 12.43
CA VAL A 56 5.48 -0.14 11.91
C VAL A 56 6.96 0.22 11.98
N PRO A 57 7.55 0.69 10.86
CA PRO A 57 8.97 1.05 10.85
C PRO A 57 9.30 2.10 11.92
N ALA A 58 10.46 1.95 12.56
CA ALA A 58 10.89 2.84 13.63
C ALA A 58 10.94 4.32 13.20
N HIS A 59 11.29 4.59 11.95
CA HIS A 59 11.36 5.96 11.42
C HIS A 59 10.00 6.67 11.35
N SER A 60 8.90 5.93 11.43
CA SER A 60 7.54 6.46 11.31
C SER A 60 6.67 6.21 12.54
N ALA A 61 7.16 5.42 13.49
CA ALA A 61 6.36 4.96 14.63
C ALA A 61 5.83 6.10 15.49
N SER A 62 6.66 7.08 15.81
CA SER A 62 6.25 8.23 16.66
C SER A 62 5.18 9.08 15.99
N ALA A 63 5.30 9.34 14.72
CA ALA A 63 4.33 10.12 13.95
C ALA A 63 3.01 9.36 13.81
N LEU A 64 3.05 8.06 13.54
CA LEU A 64 1.86 7.23 13.37
C LEU A 64 1.16 6.93 14.70
N ALA A 65 1.86 7.00 15.83
CA ALA A 65 1.24 6.81 17.14
C ALA A 65 0.14 7.84 17.44
N ARG A 66 0.17 9.00 16.77
CA ARG A 66 -0.86 10.04 16.88
C ARG A 66 -1.98 9.93 15.85
N ALA A 67 -1.84 9.01 14.93
CA ALA A 67 -2.86 8.71 13.92
C ALA A 67 -3.79 7.61 14.43
N ASP A 68 -4.85 7.34 13.69
CA ASP A 68 -5.75 6.22 13.97
C ASP A 68 -5.08 4.92 13.49
N LEU A 69 -4.18 4.41 14.31
CA LEU A 69 -3.40 3.21 14.01
C LEU A 69 -4.16 1.96 14.43
N GLY A 70 -4.51 1.14 13.45
CA GLY A 70 -5.14 -0.15 13.68
C GLY A 70 -4.14 -1.21 14.14
N PRO A 71 -4.62 -2.41 14.47
CA PRO A 71 -3.75 -3.52 14.82
C PRO A 71 -2.94 -3.96 13.60
N GLN A 72 -1.78 -4.56 13.85
CA GLN A 72 -1.04 -5.24 12.80
C GLN A 72 -1.89 -6.40 12.27
N VAL A 73 -2.03 -6.48 10.95
CA VAL A 73 -2.79 -7.55 10.29
C VAL A 73 -1.84 -8.52 9.61
N GLU A 74 -2.18 -9.79 9.65
CA GLU A 74 -1.41 -10.81 8.98
C GLU A 74 -1.76 -10.84 7.48
N LEU A 75 -0.72 -10.94 6.63
CA LEU A 75 -0.94 -11.14 5.20
C LEU A 75 -1.38 -12.58 4.98
N ASP A 76 -2.60 -12.76 4.50
CA ASP A 76 -3.20 -14.08 4.30
C ASP A 76 -3.35 -14.36 2.80
N PRO A 77 -2.59 -15.33 2.24
CA PRO A 77 -2.72 -15.69 0.83
C PRO A 77 -4.12 -16.15 0.43
N ALA A 78 -4.90 -16.71 1.35
CA ALA A 78 -6.27 -17.11 1.08
C ALA A 78 -7.17 -15.91 0.80
N VAL A 79 -6.97 -14.79 1.50
CA VAL A 79 -7.69 -13.54 1.23
C VAL A 79 -7.32 -13.02 -0.16
N MET A 80 -6.04 -13.02 -0.49
CA MET A 80 -5.56 -12.59 -1.81
C MET A 80 -6.15 -13.44 -2.92
N SER A 81 -6.21 -14.76 -2.72
CA SER A 81 -6.80 -15.70 -3.68
C SER A 81 -8.30 -15.44 -3.88
N ARG A 82 -9.04 -15.12 -2.82
CA ARG A 82 -10.47 -14.76 -2.94
C ARG A 82 -10.69 -13.47 -3.72
N ILE A 83 -9.84 -12.48 -3.51
CA ILE A 83 -9.89 -11.23 -4.28
C ILE A 83 -9.66 -11.52 -5.76
N VAL A 84 -8.64 -12.28 -6.09
CA VAL A 84 -8.33 -12.66 -7.47
C VAL A 84 -9.49 -13.44 -8.10
N ALA A 85 -10.02 -14.45 -7.42
CA ALA A 85 -11.16 -15.23 -7.91
C ALA A 85 -12.40 -14.35 -8.15
N THR A 86 -12.67 -13.41 -7.27
CA THR A 86 -13.78 -12.46 -7.42
C THR A 86 -13.62 -11.60 -8.67
N ARG A 87 -12.41 -11.09 -8.90
CA ARG A 87 -12.11 -10.27 -10.09
C ARG A 87 -12.17 -11.06 -11.38
N LEU A 88 -11.67 -12.29 -11.38
CA LEU A 88 -11.79 -13.20 -12.54
C LEU A 88 -13.26 -13.48 -12.87
N ALA A 89 -14.08 -13.74 -11.86
CA ALA A 89 -15.51 -13.98 -12.06
C ALA A 89 -16.25 -12.77 -12.64
N ARG A 90 -15.73 -11.56 -12.45
CA ARG A 90 -16.28 -10.33 -13.04
C ARG A 90 -15.72 -10.03 -14.44
N GLY A 91 -14.79 -10.83 -14.95
CA GLY A 91 -14.12 -10.57 -16.22
C GLY A 91 -13.08 -9.45 -16.15
N GLU A 92 -12.52 -9.19 -14.99
CA GLU A 92 -11.54 -8.12 -14.76
C GLU A 92 -10.09 -8.61 -14.91
N ASP A 93 -9.84 -9.47 -15.88
CA ASP A 93 -8.53 -10.11 -16.11
C ASP A 93 -7.42 -9.10 -16.34
N GLU A 94 -7.73 -7.98 -17.00
CA GLU A 94 -6.76 -6.92 -17.30
C GLU A 94 -6.19 -6.23 -16.02
N ARG A 95 -6.91 -6.33 -14.91
CA ARG A 95 -6.47 -5.82 -13.62
C ARG A 95 -5.55 -6.80 -12.87
N LEU A 96 -5.44 -8.02 -13.36
CA LEU A 96 -4.70 -9.10 -12.72
C LEU A 96 -3.39 -9.36 -13.48
N ARG A 97 -2.48 -8.41 -13.40
CA ARG A 97 -1.20 -8.49 -14.07
C ARG A 97 -0.18 -9.22 -13.22
N THR A 98 0.78 -9.83 -13.88
CA THR A 98 1.90 -10.52 -13.23
C THR A 98 3.18 -9.69 -13.21
N ASP A 99 3.17 -8.53 -13.86
CA ASP A 99 4.32 -7.63 -13.87
C ASP A 99 4.52 -7.01 -12.49
N PRO A 100 5.75 -6.90 -11.99
CA PRO A 100 6.02 -6.18 -10.76
C PRO A 100 5.61 -4.71 -10.89
N LEU A 101 5.02 -4.17 -9.82
CA LEU A 101 4.72 -2.75 -9.74
C LEU A 101 5.84 -2.04 -9.01
N TYR A 102 6.62 -1.24 -9.73
CA TYR A 102 7.68 -0.45 -9.15
C TYR A 102 7.21 0.98 -8.91
N LEU A 103 7.06 1.38 -7.64
CA LEU A 103 6.76 2.76 -7.25
C LEU A 103 8.02 3.61 -7.20
N ARG A 104 9.18 2.98 -7.12
CA ARG A 104 10.50 3.55 -7.28
C ARG A 104 11.23 2.83 -8.38
N ARG A 105 12.19 3.52 -9.02
CA ARG A 105 13.12 2.86 -9.92
C ARG A 105 14.04 1.94 -9.13
N PRO A 106 14.31 0.72 -9.64
CA PRO A 106 15.34 -0.13 -9.04
C PRO A 106 16.70 0.57 -9.07
N ASP A 107 17.42 0.52 -7.92
CA ASP A 107 18.81 0.96 -7.88
C ASP A 107 19.69 -0.19 -8.38
N ILE A 108 20.30 0.00 -9.54
CA ILE A 108 21.26 -0.95 -10.11
C ILE A 108 22.63 -0.33 -10.01
N HIS A 109 23.49 -0.88 -9.15
CA HIS A 109 24.87 -0.39 -9.00
C HIS A 109 25.66 -0.54 -10.29
N GLY A 110 26.39 0.52 -10.66
CA GLY A 110 27.27 0.51 -11.82
C GLY A 110 26.58 0.62 -13.17
N GLN A 111 25.28 0.86 -13.21
CA GLN A 111 24.54 1.10 -14.44
C GLN A 111 23.92 2.48 -14.47
N PRO A 112 23.86 3.13 -15.64
CA PRO A 112 23.16 4.41 -15.78
C PRO A 112 21.69 4.22 -15.42
N THR A 113 21.10 5.23 -14.76
CA THR A 113 19.65 5.23 -14.52
C THR A 113 18.93 5.31 -15.86
N ALA A 114 18.09 4.32 -16.14
CA ALA A 114 17.26 4.33 -17.35
C ALA A 114 16.32 5.53 -17.32
N ARG A 115 16.26 6.28 -18.42
CA ARG A 115 15.25 7.32 -18.60
C ARG A 115 13.99 6.68 -19.15
N LEU A 116 12.90 6.94 -18.48
CA LEU A 116 11.56 6.54 -18.95
C LEU A 116 10.93 7.65 -19.76
#